data_99ab7420cea924cd048f7b381e43e30c
#
_entry.id   99ab7420cea924cd048f7b381e43e30c
#
_cell.length_a   1.000
_cell.length_b   1.000
_cell.length_c   1.000
_cell.angle_alpha   90.00
_cell.angle_beta   90.00
_cell.angle_gamma   90.00
#
_symmetry.space_group_name_H-M   'P 1'
#
loop_
_entity.id
_entity.type
_entity.pdbx_description
1 polymer ?
#
loop_
_entity_poly.entity_id
_entity_poly.type
_entity_poly.pdbx_seq_one_letter_code
_entity_poly.pdbx_strand_id
1 'polypeptide(L)'
;VVIVAHSLGCIATTHMGCEAAARVCGALLVAPADPESRAVLSDFAPVPFAPPPCRSIVVASSNDPFCPIRLAGAYARAWGSEFVHMQNAGHINIDSGHGEWPLGWALLQSLQGDLARGVAHSPGTVQVSAAAAQQAAGLECS
;
A
#
# COMPACT_ATOMS: atom_id res chain seq x y z
N VAL A 1 -11.07 10.86 6.53
CA VAL A 1 -10.84 10.39 5.15
C VAL A 1 -9.90 9.20 5.18
N VAL A 2 -10.17 8.16 4.36
CA VAL A 2 -9.22 7.06 4.08
C VAL A 2 -8.69 7.27 2.66
N ILE A 3 -7.37 7.18 2.51
CA ILE A 3 -6.70 7.28 1.20
C ILE A 3 -6.48 5.87 0.64
N VAL A 4 -6.75 5.70 -0.64
CA VAL A 4 -6.27 4.56 -1.43
C VAL A 4 -5.37 5.12 -2.51
N ALA A 5 -4.10 4.76 -2.50
CA ALA A 5 -3.10 5.29 -3.41
C ALA A 5 -2.34 4.15 -4.12
N HIS A 6 -1.94 4.39 -5.36
CA HIS A 6 -1.16 3.46 -6.16
C HIS A 6 0.08 4.15 -6.73
N SER A 7 1.19 3.42 -6.78
CA SER A 7 2.45 3.85 -7.41
C SER A 7 2.95 5.19 -6.83
N LEU A 8 3.13 6.20 -7.68
CA LEU A 8 3.56 7.55 -7.27
C LEU A 8 2.58 8.20 -6.29
N GLY A 9 1.28 7.87 -6.35
CA GLY A 9 0.29 8.33 -5.39
C GLY A 9 0.62 7.96 -3.95
N CYS A 10 1.29 6.82 -3.73
CA CYS A 10 1.77 6.42 -2.39
C CYS A 10 2.80 7.43 -1.88
N ILE A 11 3.74 7.83 -2.74
CA ILE A 11 4.79 8.80 -2.39
C ILE A 11 4.18 10.18 -2.16
N ALA A 12 3.27 10.62 -3.04
CA ALA A 12 2.56 11.89 -2.87
C ALA A 12 1.82 11.95 -1.52
N THR A 13 1.28 10.83 -1.06
CA THR A 13 0.63 10.72 0.26
C THR A 13 1.59 11.04 1.40
N THR A 14 2.85 10.66 1.29
CA THR A 14 3.87 10.94 2.34
C THR A 14 4.36 12.39 2.34
N HIS A 15 4.13 13.12 1.25
CA HIS A 15 4.47 14.55 1.15
C HIS A 15 3.32 15.49 1.53
N MET A 16 2.20 14.97 2.02
CA MET A 16 1.08 15.82 2.45
C MET A 16 1.49 16.76 3.58
N GLY A 17 1.10 18.03 3.46
CA GLY A 17 1.25 18.99 4.55
C GLY A 17 0.38 18.63 5.77
N CYS A 18 0.75 19.13 6.95
CA CYS A 18 0.12 18.78 8.22
C CYS A 18 -1.40 18.99 8.23
N GLU A 19 -1.91 20.02 7.57
CA GLU A 19 -3.35 20.31 7.51
C GLU A 19 -4.13 19.22 6.75
N ALA A 20 -3.61 18.78 5.59
CA ALA A 20 -4.21 17.69 4.84
C ALA A 20 -4.07 16.36 5.58
N ALA A 21 -2.89 16.09 6.12
CA ALA A 21 -2.59 14.87 6.88
C ALA A 21 -3.49 14.71 8.12
N ALA A 22 -3.83 15.78 8.80
CA ALA A 22 -4.73 15.76 9.97
C ALA A 22 -6.16 15.28 9.64
N ARG A 23 -6.55 15.29 8.36
CA ARG A 23 -7.86 14.82 7.89
C ARG A 23 -7.87 13.34 7.47
N VAL A 24 -6.69 12.71 7.45
CA VAL A 24 -6.51 11.31 7.02
C VAL A 24 -6.45 10.42 8.23
N CYS A 25 -7.38 9.48 8.34
CA CYS A 25 -7.42 8.50 9.42
C CYS A 25 -6.81 7.15 9.03
N GLY A 26 -6.63 6.88 7.75
CA GLY A 26 -6.02 5.64 7.28
C GLY A 26 -5.58 5.72 5.82
N ALA A 27 -4.61 4.88 5.43
CA ALA A 27 -4.11 4.81 4.08
C ALA A 27 -3.82 3.37 3.62
N LEU A 28 -4.32 3.00 2.45
CA LEU A 28 -3.93 1.79 1.72
C LEU A 28 -3.01 2.20 0.57
N LEU A 29 -1.74 1.83 0.67
CA LEU A 29 -0.66 2.25 -0.23
C LEU A 29 -0.20 1.06 -1.07
N VAL A 30 -0.56 1.05 -2.35
CA VAL A 30 -0.39 -0.09 -3.24
C VAL A 30 0.75 0.16 -4.22
N ALA A 31 1.68 -0.78 -4.30
CA ALA A 31 2.81 -0.75 -5.24
C ALA A 31 3.53 0.61 -5.26
N PRO A 32 4.09 1.09 -4.14
CA PRO A 32 4.77 2.39 -4.09
C PRO A 32 5.86 2.50 -5.14
N ALA A 33 6.04 3.68 -5.72
CA ALA A 33 7.11 3.94 -6.67
C ALA A 33 8.46 4.18 -5.98
N ASP A 34 9.54 4.05 -6.74
CA ASP A 34 10.88 4.51 -6.35
C ASP A 34 11.25 5.78 -7.14
N PRO A 35 10.99 6.98 -6.61
CA PRO A 35 11.30 8.21 -7.31
C PRO A 35 12.80 8.50 -7.40
N GLU A 36 13.62 7.91 -6.53
CA GLU A 36 15.06 8.15 -6.53
C GLU A 36 15.77 7.41 -7.67
N SER A 37 15.17 6.33 -8.20
CA SER A 37 15.70 5.59 -9.33
C SER A 37 15.31 6.17 -10.71
N ARG A 38 14.44 7.20 -10.75
CA ARG A 38 13.87 7.71 -12.00
C ARG A 38 13.89 9.23 -12.05
N ALA A 39 14.71 9.79 -12.94
CA ALA A 39 14.87 11.25 -13.09
C ALA A 39 13.53 11.99 -13.30
N VAL A 40 12.58 11.38 -14.01
CA VAL A 40 11.24 11.97 -14.25
C VAL A 40 10.41 12.12 -12.97
N LEU A 41 10.78 11.43 -11.90
CA LEU A 41 10.09 11.45 -10.60
C LEU A 41 10.89 12.20 -9.52
N SER A 42 12.00 12.86 -9.89
CA SER A 42 12.93 13.51 -8.94
C SER A 42 12.28 14.57 -8.04
N ASP A 43 11.19 15.18 -8.48
CA ASP A 43 10.44 16.17 -7.68
C ASP A 43 9.80 15.55 -6.42
N PHE A 44 9.67 14.22 -6.39
CA PHE A 44 9.16 13.46 -5.26
C PHE A 44 10.27 12.86 -4.38
N ALA A 45 11.51 13.13 -4.68
CA ALA A 45 12.67 12.75 -3.87
C ALA A 45 13.15 13.94 -3.01
N PRO A 46 13.72 13.69 -1.82
CA PRO A 46 13.78 12.39 -1.16
C PRO A 46 12.42 11.93 -0.60
N VAL A 47 12.21 10.63 -0.58
CA VAL A 47 10.98 10.08 0.03
C VAL A 47 11.05 10.26 1.55
N PRO A 48 10.01 10.83 2.20
CA PRO A 48 9.97 10.93 3.65
C PRO A 48 10.00 9.55 4.33
N PHE A 49 10.95 9.33 5.23
CA PHE A 49 11.09 8.13 6.05
C PHE A 49 10.57 8.38 7.47
N ALA A 50 9.38 8.96 7.57
CA ALA A 50 8.71 9.22 8.83
C ALA A 50 7.29 8.64 8.81
N PRO A 51 6.77 8.13 9.93
CA PRO A 51 5.41 7.61 9.99
C PRO A 51 4.40 8.69 9.59
N PRO A 52 3.44 8.40 8.71
CA PRO A 52 2.29 9.26 8.51
C PRO A 52 1.46 9.31 9.80
N PRO A 53 0.69 10.36 10.03
CA PRO A 53 -0.12 10.52 11.25
C PRO A 53 -1.36 9.62 11.26
N CYS A 54 -1.37 8.56 10.48
CA CYS A 54 -2.50 7.64 10.35
C CYS A 54 -2.04 6.20 10.19
N ARG A 55 -2.91 5.26 10.52
CA ARG A 55 -2.70 3.83 10.24
C ARG A 55 -2.58 3.60 8.73
N SER A 56 -1.63 2.78 8.33
CA SER A 56 -1.42 2.49 6.91
C SER A 56 -1.07 1.03 6.65
N ILE A 57 -1.44 0.58 5.46
CA ILE A 57 -1.08 -0.73 4.90
C ILE A 57 -0.32 -0.48 3.61
N VAL A 58 0.88 -1.03 3.48
CA VAL A 58 1.65 -1.05 2.23
C VAL A 58 1.51 -2.42 1.60
N VAL A 59 1.08 -2.45 0.35
CA VAL A 59 1.04 -3.68 -0.46
C VAL A 59 2.08 -3.57 -1.56
N ALA A 60 2.97 -4.55 -1.66
CA ALA A 60 4.01 -4.56 -2.69
C ALA A 60 4.26 -5.96 -3.25
N SER A 61 4.80 -6.04 -4.44
CA SER A 61 5.03 -7.27 -5.18
C SER A 61 6.50 -7.62 -5.29
N SER A 62 6.81 -8.92 -5.24
CA SER A 62 8.20 -9.43 -5.36
C SER A 62 8.85 -9.12 -6.71
N ASN A 63 8.07 -8.92 -7.76
CA ASN A 63 8.54 -8.68 -9.13
C ASN A 63 8.06 -7.35 -9.72
N ASP A 64 7.78 -6.37 -8.86
CA ASP A 64 7.43 -5.02 -9.33
C ASP A 64 8.64 -4.37 -10.04
N PRO A 65 8.51 -3.96 -11.32
CA PRO A 65 9.61 -3.34 -12.06
C PRO A 65 9.88 -1.88 -11.65
N PHE A 66 8.99 -1.26 -10.86
CA PHE A 66 9.07 0.15 -10.51
C PHE A 66 9.60 0.39 -9.09
N CYS A 67 9.59 -0.62 -8.22
CA CYS A 67 10.14 -0.54 -6.88
C CYS A 67 10.57 -1.91 -6.39
N PRO A 68 11.85 -2.11 -6.08
CA PRO A 68 12.32 -3.36 -5.51
C PRO A 68 11.60 -3.67 -4.19
N ILE A 69 11.22 -4.93 -3.99
CA ILE A 69 10.48 -5.36 -2.79
C ILE A 69 11.20 -4.98 -1.48
N ARG A 70 12.54 -4.95 -1.50
CA ARG A 70 13.34 -4.53 -0.34
C ARG A 70 13.13 -3.06 0.01
N LEU A 71 12.99 -2.20 -1.00
CA LEU A 71 12.73 -0.78 -0.81
C LEU A 71 11.30 -0.56 -0.33
N ALA A 72 10.32 -1.23 -0.93
CA ALA A 72 8.92 -1.17 -0.47
C ALA A 72 8.80 -1.62 1.00
N GLY A 73 9.52 -2.66 1.40
CA GLY A 73 9.60 -3.09 2.80
C GLY A 73 10.29 -2.07 3.70
N ALA A 74 11.29 -1.35 3.20
CA ALA A 74 11.93 -0.25 3.93
C ALA A 74 10.95 0.93 4.14
N TYR A 75 10.18 1.28 3.12
CA TYR A 75 9.11 2.26 3.25
C TYR A 75 8.08 1.83 4.30
N ALA A 76 7.58 0.60 4.22
CA ALA A 76 6.60 0.09 5.18
C ALA A 76 7.11 0.20 6.63
N ARG A 77 8.35 -0.17 6.88
CA ARG A 77 8.98 -0.04 8.22
C ARG A 77 9.10 1.42 8.66
N ALA A 78 9.59 2.30 7.78
CA ALA A 78 9.78 3.71 8.10
C ALA A 78 8.44 4.43 8.35
N TRP A 79 7.40 4.05 7.62
CA TRP A 79 6.05 4.60 7.77
C TRP A 79 5.23 3.93 8.88
N GLY A 80 5.77 2.89 9.54
CA GLY A 80 5.04 2.15 10.57
C GLY A 80 3.82 1.40 10.02
N SER A 81 3.84 1.06 8.73
CA SER A 81 2.74 0.40 8.04
C SER A 81 2.73 -1.11 8.28
N GLU A 82 1.55 -1.72 8.25
CA GLU A 82 1.46 -3.14 7.94
C GLU A 82 1.99 -3.41 6.54
N PHE A 83 2.68 -4.53 6.35
CA PHE A 83 3.27 -4.87 5.06
C PHE A 83 2.68 -6.14 4.48
N VAL A 84 2.00 -6.02 3.35
CA VAL A 84 1.46 -7.14 2.58
C VAL A 84 2.37 -7.40 1.38
N HIS A 85 3.11 -8.49 1.44
CA HIS A 85 4.03 -8.91 0.39
C HIS A 85 3.33 -9.91 -0.54
N MET A 86 3.06 -9.50 -1.77
CA MET A 86 2.50 -10.35 -2.82
C MET A 86 3.61 -10.99 -3.67
N GLN A 87 3.45 -12.26 -4.00
CA GLN A 87 4.37 -12.96 -4.89
C GLN A 87 3.93 -12.80 -6.34
N ASN A 88 4.85 -12.33 -7.21
CA ASN A 88 4.70 -12.26 -8.65
C ASN A 88 3.43 -11.51 -9.13
N ALA A 89 3.07 -10.44 -8.46
CA ALA A 89 1.88 -9.64 -8.79
C ALA A 89 2.17 -8.44 -9.73
N GLY A 90 3.40 -8.31 -10.21
CA GLY A 90 3.82 -7.18 -11.05
C GLY A 90 3.65 -5.84 -10.33
N HIS A 91 3.24 -4.81 -11.06
CA HIS A 91 2.96 -3.49 -10.49
C HIS A 91 1.54 -3.34 -9.92
N ILE A 92 0.84 -4.44 -9.72
CA ILE A 92 -0.54 -4.50 -9.19
C ILE A 92 -1.45 -3.52 -9.95
N ASN A 93 -1.43 -3.61 -11.27
CA ASN A 93 -2.21 -2.79 -12.20
C ASN A 93 -2.84 -3.67 -13.30
N ILE A 94 -3.59 -3.05 -14.21
CA ILE A 94 -4.24 -3.77 -15.32
C ILE A 94 -3.24 -4.53 -16.18
N ASP A 95 -2.08 -3.95 -16.46
CA ASP A 95 -1.03 -4.58 -17.29
C ASP A 95 -0.44 -5.83 -16.63
N SER A 96 -0.49 -5.92 -15.31
CA SER A 96 -0.08 -7.10 -14.53
C SER A 96 -1.24 -8.04 -14.19
N GLY A 97 -2.40 -7.87 -14.84
CA GLY A 97 -3.55 -8.76 -14.72
C GLY A 97 -4.52 -8.43 -13.57
N HIS A 98 -4.41 -7.24 -12.98
CA HIS A 98 -5.29 -6.80 -11.90
C HIS A 98 -6.41 -5.90 -12.47
N GLY A 99 -7.62 -6.47 -12.62
CA GLY A 99 -8.86 -5.75 -12.87
C GLY A 99 -9.60 -5.55 -11.55
N GLU A 100 -10.65 -6.34 -11.33
CA GLU A 100 -11.23 -6.47 -10.00
C GLU A 100 -10.18 -7.06 -9.05
N TRP A 101 -10.01 -6.43 -7.88
CA TRP A 101 -8.98 -6.84 -6.92
C TRP A 101 -9.59 -7.11 -5.54
N PRO A 102 -10.14 -8.31 -5.30
CA PRO A 102 -10.82 -8.66 -4.05
C PRO A 102 -9.94 -8.52 -2.82
N LEU A 103 -8.64 -8.84 -2.91
CA LEU A 103 -7.71 -8.65 -1.80
C LEU A 103 -7.61 -7.17 -1.40
N GLY A 104 -7.49 -6.26 -2.37
CA GLY A 104 -7.43 -4.83 -2.10
C GLY A 104 -8.69 -4.31 -1.43
N TRP A 105 -9.84 -4.79 -1.87
CA TRP A 105 -11.12 -4.48 -1.24
C TRP A 105 -11.19 -5.00 0.20
N ALA A 106 -10.79 -6.24 0.45
CA ALA A 106 -10.75 -6.82 1.79
C ALA A 106 -9.80 -6.07 2.74
N LEU A 107 -8.62 -5.65 2.25
CA LEU A 107 -7.67 -4.85 3.02
C LEU A 107 -8.26 -3.48 3.38
N LEU A 108 -8.93 -2.83 2.43
CA LEU A 108 -9.60 -1.55 2.68
C LEU A 108 -10.70 -1.69 3.73
N GLN A 109 -11.55 -2.72 3.62
CA GLN A 109 -12.60 -2.99 4.60
C GLN A 109 -12.02 -3.30 5.99
N SER A 110 -10.95 -4.07 6.06
CA SER A 110 -10.25 -4.35 7.32
C SER A 110 -9.72 -3.07 7.96
N LEU A 111 -9.02 -2.22 7.18
CA LEU A 111 -8.52 -0.94 7.64
C LEU A 111 -9.65 -0.06 8.19
N GLN A 112 -10.76 0.07 7.47
CA GLN A 112 -11.92 0.86 7.90
C GLN A 112 -12.57 0.28 9.17
N GLY A 113 -12.71 -1.03 9.25
CA GLY A 113 -13.28 -1.72 10.41
C GLY A 113 -12.42 -1.54 11.66
N ASP A 114 -11.13 -1.62 11.54
CA ASP A 114 -10.18 -1.41 12.64
C ASP A 114 -10.18 0.05 13.14
N LEU A 115 -10.24 1.00 12.21
CA LEU A 115 -10.37 2.43 12.55
C LEU A 115 -11.67 2.70 13.32
N ALA A 116 -12.78 2.08 12.90
CA ALA A 116 -14.08 2.24 13.57
C ALA A 116 -14.08 1.64 14.99
N ARG A 117 -13.28 0.58 15.21
CA ARG A 117 -13.16 -0.08 16.55
C ARG A 117 -12.08 0.53 17.43
N GLY A 118 -11.26 1.45 16.92
CA GLY A 118 -10.13 2.01 17.66
C GLY A 118 -9.04 0.96 17.96
N VAL A 119 -8.88 -0.04 17.10
CA VAL A 119 -7.87 -1.10 17.27
C VAL A 119 -6.47 -0.50 17.17
N ALA A 120 -5.63 -0.78 18.16
CA ALA A 120 -4.24 -0.34 18.15
C ALA A 120 -3.49 -0.98 16.97
N HIS A 121 -2.70 -0.16 16.29
CA HIS A 121 -1.89 -0.60 15.16
C HIS A 121 -0.70 -1.43 15.64
N SER A 122 -0.52 -2.61 15.04
CA SER A 122 0.68 -3.43 15.21
C SER A 122 1.29 -3.67 13.83
N PRO A 123 2.41 -3.02 13.52
CA PRO A 123 3.10 -3.26 12.26
C PRO A 123 3.51 -4.73 12.17
N GLY A 124 3.11 -5.38 11.10
CA GLY A 124 3.44 -6.78 10.83
C GLY A 124 3.60 -7.01 9.33
N THR A 125 4.20 -8.14 8.96
CA THR A 125 4.36 -8.54 7.55
C THR A 125 3.51 -9.79 7.29
N VAL A 126 2.67 -9.71 6.25
CA VAL A 126 1.89 -10.85 5.75
C VAL A 126 2.34 -11.16 4.32
N GLN A 127 2.59 -12.43 4.03
CA GLN A 127 2.90 -12.89 2.67
C GLN A 127 1.66 -13.49 2.03
N VAL A 128 1.35 -13.10 0.80
CA VAL A 128 0.20 -13.58 0.03
C VAL A 128 0.68 -14.07 -1.34
N SER A 129 0.29 -15.29 -1.72
CA SER A 129 0.52 -15.78 -3.08
C SER A 129 -0.46 -15.12 -4.06
N ALA A 130 -0.01 -14.89 -5.32
CA ALA A 130 -0.88 -14.34 -6.36
C ALA A 130 -2.15 -15.18 -6.59
N ALA A 131 -2.06 -16.51 -6.46
CA ALA A 131 -3.20 -17.42 -6.57
C ALA A 131 -4.23 -17.22 -5.44
N ALA A 132 -3.79 -16.98 -4.20
CA ALA A 132 -4.69 -16.73 -3.07
C ALA A 132 -5.42 -15.38 -3.19
N ALA A 133 -4.78 -14.39 -3.81
CA ALA A 133 -5.38 -13.07 -4.04
C ALA A 133 -6.58 -13.10 -5.02
N GLN A 134 -6.61 -14.10 -5.93
CA GLN A 134 -7.69 -14.28 -6.91
C GLN A 134 -8.83 -15.18 -6.39
N GLN A 135 -8.56 -16.06 -5.44
CA GLN A 135 -9.56 -17.03 -4.91
C GLN A 135 -10.56 -16.42 -3.92
N ALA A 136 -10.26 -15.28 -3.33
CA ALA A 136 -11.19 -14.59 -2.44
C ALA A 136 -12.48 -14.09 -3.15
N ALA A 137 -12.51 -14.08 -4.48
CA ALA A 137 -13.68 -13.71 -5.29
C ALA A 137 -14.73 -14.82 -5.44
N GLY A 138 -14.44 -16.05 -5.01
CA GLY A 138 -15.28 -17.24 -5.27
C GLY A 138 -16.23 -17.66 -4.15
N LEU A 139 -16.28 -16.97 -3.02
CA LEU A 139 -17.01 -17.43 -1.81
C LEU A 139 -18.28 -16.64 -1.47
N GLU A 140 -18.72 -15.71 -2.31
CA GLU A 140 -19.98 -14.98 -2.07
C GLU A 140 -21.01 -15.14 -3.19
N CYS A 141 -21.21 -16.36 -3.70
CA CYS A 141 -22.39 -16.74 -4.48
C CYS A 141 -22.80 -18.17 -4.15
N SER A 142 -23.48 -18.33 -3.05
CA SER A 142 -24.37 -19.48 -2.77
C SER A 142 -25.43 -19.07 -1.79
#